data_edf137e54aaf6ce1ba367a9da6d3c355
#
_entry.id   edf137e54aaf6ce1ba367a9da6d3c355
#
_cell.length_a   1.000
_cell.length_b   1.000
_cell.length_c   1.000
_cell.angle_alpha   90.00
_cell.angle_beta   90.00
_cell.angle_gamma   90.00
#
_symmetry.space_group_name_H-M   'P 1'
#
loop_
_entity.id
_entity.type
_entity.pdbx_description
1 polymer ?
#
loop_
_entity_poly.entity_id
_entity_poly.type
_entity_poly.pdbx_seq_one_letter_code
_entity_poly.pdbx_strand_id
1 'polypeptide(L)'
;MTLAVSPIVDASPLTLGRIVVLVREYDAALAFYRAAFGATVLFDAPTASGGRYLHLGFGSVPGVGIWLMRAGEADTGRVGRKTGGEPLAVFYTPDVRAALARAEAAGGAVVRPLETADGARFAHVADLYGNVFVLVELAPAAP
;
A
#
# COMPACT_ATOMS: atom_id res chain seq x y z
N MET A 1 25.80 9.98 -6.18
CA MET A 1 25.34 11.03 -7.08
C MET A 1 24.14 11.72 -6.49
N THR A 2 24.28 12.98 -6.24
CA THR A 2 23.14 13.76 -5.78
C THR A 2 22.37 14.16 -7.02
N LEU A 3 21.17 13.65 -7.13
CA LEU A 3 20.25 14.20 -8.11
C LEU A 3 19.89 15.60 -7.61
N ALA A 4 20.51 16.60 -8.22
CA ALA A 4 20.07 17.96 -8.00
C ALA A 4 18.63 18.04 -8.49
N VAL A 5 17.71 18.01 -7.57
CA VAL A 5 16.32 18.32 -7.90
C VAL A 5 16.28 19.82 -8.08
N SER A 6 16.23 20.26 -9.31
CA SER A 6 15.98 21.67 -9.59
C SER A 6 14.68 22.07 -8.93
N PRO A 7 14.62 23.25 -8.27
CA PRO A 7 13.34 23.70 -7.75
C PRO A 7 12.34 23.71 -8.88
N ILE A 8 11.20 23.10 -8.65
CA ILE A 8 10.12 23.09 -9.63
C ILE A 8 9.55 24.48 -9.68
N VAL A 9 9.91 25.22 -10.72
CA VAL A 9 9.46 26.59 -10.89
C VAL A 9 7.98 26.60 -11.29
N ASP A 10 7.56 25.57 -12.03
CA ASP A 10 6.18 25.39 -12.46
C ASP A 10 5.60 24.14 -11.84
N ALA A 11 5.39 24.18 -10.53
CA ALA A 11 4.75 23.08 -9.85
C ALA A 11 3.38 22.83 -10.44
N SER A 12 3.07 21.57 -10.75
CA SER A 12 1.74 21.21 -11.17
C SER A 12 0.74 21.59 -10.06
N PRO A 13 -0.42 22.17 -10.42
CA PRO A 13 -1.48 22.38 -9.45
C PRO A 13 -2.12 21.08 -8.98
N LEU A 14 -1.76 19.95 -9.59
CA LEU A 14 -2.27 18.62 -9.24
C LEU A 14 -1.35 17.92 -8.28
N THR A 15 -1.94 17.26 -7.31
CA THR A 15 -1.22 16.42 -6.35
C THR A 15 -1.85 15.03 -6.40
N LEU A 16 -1.02 13.99 -6.54
CA LEU A 16 -1.51 12.62 -6.46
C LEU A 16 -1.88 12.33 -5.00
N GLY A 17 -3.17 12.15 -4.73
CA GLY A 17 -3.67 12.02 -3.38
C GLY A 17 -3.93 10.59 -2.94
N ARG A 18 -4.56 9.80 -3.79
CA ARG A 18 -4.99 8.43 -3.43
C ARG A 18 -4.81 7.47 -4.59
N ILE A 19 -4.53 6.22 -4.25
CA ILE A 19 -4.58 5.08 -5.15
C ILE A 19 -5.75 4.20 -4.69
N VAL A 20 -6.61 3.79 -5.61
CA VAL A 20 -7.76 2.95 -5.27
C VAL A 20 -7.34 1.50 -5.14
N VAL A 21 -7.75 0.86 -4.05
CA VAL A 21 -7.54 -0.57 -3.81
C VAL A 21 -8.91 -1.22 -3.60
N LEU A 22 -9.21 -2.22 -4.41
CA LEU A 22 -10.50 -2.90 -4.34
C LEU A 22 -10.48 -3.97 -3.24
N VAL A 23 -11.51 -3.95 -2.41
CA VAL A 23 -11.67 -4.87 -1.27
C VAL A 23 -13.09 -5.42 -1.26
N ARG A 24 -13.32 -6.50 -0.49
CA ARG A 24 -14.66 -7.06 -0.29
C ARG A 24 -15.36 -6.48 0.91
N GLU A 25 -14.62 -6.24 2.00
CA GLU A 25 -15.16 -5.75 3.26
C GLU A 25 -14.30 -4.63 3.82
N TYR A 26 -14.93 -3.50 4.14
CA TYR A 26 -14.22 -2.33 4.65
C TYR A 26 -13.54 -2.56 6.00
N ASP A 27 -14.27 -3.10 6.98
CA ASP A 27 -13.72 -3.23 8.32
C ASP A 27 -12.61 -4.27 8.41
N ALA A 28 -12.75 -5.38 7.71
CA ALA A 28 -11.70 -6.39 7.64
C ALA A 28 -10.45 -5.84 6.94
N ALA A 29 -10.64 -5.09 5.86
CA ALA A 29 -9.54 -4.44 5.16
C ALA A 29 -8.83 -3.43 6.05
N LEU A 30 -9.58 -2.57 6.73
CA LEU A 30 -9.02 -1.57 7.64
C LEU A 30 -8.20 -2.24 8.74
N ALA A 31 -8.71 -3.29 9.35
CA ALA A 31 -8.00 -4.02 10.39
C ALA A 31 -6.69 -4.60 9.86
N PHE A 32 -6.71 -5.16 8.65
CA PHE A 32 -5.51 -5.70 8.02
C PHE A 32 -4.47 -4.60 7.78
N TYR A 33 -4.87 -3.50 7.12
CA TYR A 33 -3.92 -2.44 6.78
C TYR A 33 -3.34 -1.74 8.01
N ARG A 34 -4.12 -1.63 9.08
CA ARG A 34 -3.59 -1.13 10.37
C ARG A 34 -2.56 -2.07 10.95
N ALA A 35 -2.89 -3.35 11.06
CA ALA A 35 -2.00 -4.34 11.69
C ALA A 35 -0.76 -4.63 10.84
N ALA A 36 -0.94 -4.78 9.52
CA ALA A 36 0.14 -5.17 8.62
C ALA A 36 1.07 -4.00 8.28
N PHE A 37 0.51 -2.84 7.95
CA PHE A 37 1.26 -1.73 7.36
C PHE A 37 1.21 -0.44 8.19
N GLY A 38 0.63 -0.48 9.38
CA GLY A 38 0.56 0.69 10.25
C GLY A 38 -0.29 1.83 9.70
N ALA A 39 -1.33 1.51 8.94
CA ALA A 39 -2.20 2.51 8.33
C ALA A 39 -2.92 3.37 9.36
N THR A 40 -3.10 4.64 9.02
CA THR A 40 -3.95 5.58 9.75
C THR A 40 -5.12 5.99 8.87
N VAL A 41 -6.27 6.22 9.50
CA VAL A 41 -7.45 6.69 8.75
C VAL A 41 -7.29 8.18 8.45
N LEU A 42 -7.29 8.52 7.18
CA LEU A 42 -7.23 9.92 6.72
C LEU A 42 -8.64 10.50 6.56
N PHE A 43 -9.58 9.69 6.12
CA PHE A 43 -10.96 10.11 5.88
C PHE A 43 -11.86 8.88 5.96
N ASP A 44 -13.01 9.03 6.56
CA ASP A 44 -13.99 7.95 6.69
C ASP A 44 -15.38 8.58 6.77
N ALA A 45 -16.19 8.39 5.73
CA ALA A 45 -17.53 8.94 5.66
C ALA A 45 -18.42 8.07 4.77
N PRO A 46 -19.73 8.03 5.04
CA PRO A 46 -20.65 7.31 4.16
C PRO A 46 -20.79 8.03 2.82
N THR A 47 -21.02 7.23 1.76
CA THR A 47 -21.39 7.79 0.46
C THR A 47 -22.91 7.86 0.33
N ALA A 48 -23.39 8.68 -0.60
CA ALA A 48 -24.83 8.79 -0.86
C ALA A 48 -25.45 7.48 -1.36
N SER A 49 -24.65 6.60 -1.97
CA SER A 49 -25.08 5.31 -2.51
C SER A 49 -24.99 4.14 -1.53
N GLY A 50 -24.74 4.41 -0.25
CA GLY A 50 -24.64 3.36 0.77
C GLY A 50 -23.26 2.74 0.92
N GLY A 51 -22.25 3.26 0.20
CA GLY A 51 -20.86 2.85 0.37
C GLY A 51 -20.14 3.67 1.43
N ARG A 52 -18.83 3.68 1.35
CA ARG A 52 -17.97 4.33 2.34
C ARG A 52 -16.75 4.93 1.65
N TYR A 53 -16.45 6.19 2.00
CA TYR A 53 -15.18 6.81 1.65
C TYR A 53 -14.20 6.46 2.77
N LEU A 54 -13.34 5.49 2.54
CA LEU A 54 -12.36 5.07 3.53
C LEU A 54 -10.96 5.26 2.95
N HIS A 55 -10.26 6.28 3.41
CA HIS A 55 -8.93 6.65 2.95
C HIS A 55 -7.91 6.39 4.05
N LEU A 56 -6.82 5.74 3.70
CA LEU A 56 -5.76 5.36 4.63
C LEU A 56 -4.44 6.00 4.22
N GLY A 57 -3.67 6.43 5.20
CA GLY A 57 -2.33 6.95 5.02
C GLY A 57 -1.30 6.07 5.70
N PHE A 58 -0.05 6.28 5.35
CA PHE A 58 1.08 5.51 5.88
C PHE A 58 2.22 6.45 6.21
N GLY A 59 2.99 6.09 7.25
CA GLY A 59 4.11 6.91 7.68
C GLY A 59 3.67 8.17 8.42
N SER A 60 4.65 9.00 8.77
CA SER A 60 4.42 10.22 9.55
C SER A 60 4.31 11.48 8.70
N VAL A 61 4.63 11.38 7.42
CA VAL A 61 4.61 12.53 6.49
C VAL A 61 3.42 12.38 5.56
N PRO A 62 2.62 13.45 5.35
CA PRO A 62 1.54 13.41 4.37
C PRO A 62 2.07 13.02 2.99
N GLY A 63 1.40 12.12 2.34
CA GLY A 63 1.78 11.63 1.02
C GLY A 63 0.61 10.92 0.37
N VAL A 64 0.92 10.12 -0.65
CA VAL A 64 -0.10 9.34 -1.32
C VAL A 64 -0.66 8.30 -0.38
N GLY A 65 -1.98 8.33 -0.18
CA GLY A 65 -2.67 7.30 0.57
C GLY A 65 -3.42 6.34 -0.35
N ILE A 66 -4.16 5.42 0.24
CA ILE A 66 -5.04 4.53 -0.50
C ILE A 66 -6.50 4.83 -0.17
N TRP A 67 -7.35 4.56 -1.14
CA TRP A 67 -8.78 4.61 -0.98
C TRP A 67 -9.29 3.17 -1.10
N LEU A 68 -9.74 2.61 0.01
CA LEU A 68 -10.34 1.28 -0.01
C LEU A 68 -11.74 1.39 -0.59
N MET A 69 -11.97 0.72 -1.70
CA MET A 69 -13.23 0.76 -2.41
C MET A 69 -13.81 -0.65 -2.49
N ARG A 70 -15.02 -0.83 -1.98
CA ARG A 70 -15.69 -2.12 -2.10
C ARG A 70 -16.15 -2.31 -3.53
N ALA A 71 -15.77 -3.43 -4.14
CA ALA A 71 -16.21 -3.76 -5.47
C ALA A 71 -17.71 -4.07 -5.48
N GLY A 72 -18.42 -3.60 -6.51
CA GLY A 72 -19.80 -3.98 -6.73
C GLY A 72 -19.92 -5.45 -7.10
N GLU A 73 -21.12 -6.02 -7.00
CA GLU A 73 -21.35 -7.45 -7.29
C GLU A 73 -20.86 -7.88 -8.66
N ALA A 74 -21.02 -7.01 -9.67
CA ALA A 74 -20.57 -7.30 -11.02
C ALA A 74 -19.05 -7.27 -11.17
N ASP A 75 -18.33 -6.64 -10.20
CA ASP A 75 -16.90 -6.41 -10.28
C ASP A 75 -16.08 -7.18 -9.24
N THR A 76 -16.70 -8.14 -8.57
CA THR A 76 -15.99 -8.91 -7.52
C THR A 76 -14.77 -9.65 -8.04
N GLY A 77 -14.74 -10.01 -9.31
CA GLY A 77 -13.60 -10.66 -9.94
C GLY A 77 -12.36 -9.75 -10.07
N ARG A 78 -12.52 -8.44 -9.91
CA ARG A 78 -11.39 -7.50 -9.96
C ARG A 78 -10.68 -7.35 -8.62
N VAL A 79 -11.32 -7.75 -7.52
CA VAL A 79 -10.71 -7.67 -6.19
C VAL A 79 -9.44 -8.51 -6.18
N GLY A 80 -8.32 -7.89 -5.83
CA GLY A 80 -7.01 -8.54 -5.85
C GLY A 80 -6.40 -8.69 -7.25
N ARG A 81 -7.06 -8.22 -8.30
CA ARG A 81 -6.61 -8.40 -9.67
C ARG A 81 -6.52 -7.11 -10.48
N LYS A 82 -6.47 -5.98 -9.81
CA LYS A 82 -6.38 -4.67 -10.46
C LYS A 82 -5.17 -4.56 -11.40
N THR A 83 -4.09 -5.22 -11.04
CA THR A 83 -2.85 -5.24 -11.82
C THR A 83 -2.59 -6.59 -12.50
N GLY A 84 -3.58 -7.46 -12.55
CA GLY A 84 -3.43 -8.78 -13.15
C GLY A 84 -2.52 -9.73 -12.37
N GLY A 85 -2.32 -9.47 -11.08
CA GLY A 85 -1.44 -10.27 -10.23
C GLY A 85 -0.05 -9.69 -10.03
N GLU A 86 0.26 -8.59 -10.72
CA GLU A 86 1.51 -7.87 -10.51
C GLU A 86 1.42 -6.99 -9.25
N PRO A 87 2.55 -6.51 -8.71
CA PRO A 87 2.52 -5.62 -7.57
C PRO A 87 1.73 -4.33 -7.84
N LEU A 88 0.93 -3.93 -6.87
CA LEU A 88 0.11 -2.74 -6.94
C LEU A 88 0.88 -1.49 -6.49
N ALA A 89 1.72 -1.63 -5.49
CA ALA A 89 2.48 -0.53 -4.92
C ALA A 89 3.70 -1.05 -4.17
N VAL A 90 4.58 -0.13 -3.81
CA VAL A 90 5.81 -0.42 -3.06
C VAL A 90 5.76 0.33 -1.74
N PHE A 91 6.05 -0.38 -0.65
CA PHE A 91 6.27 0.22 0.65
C PHE A 91 7.75 0.17 0.99
N TYR A 92 8.31 1.28 1.41
CA TYR A 92 9.67 1.31 1.97
C TYR A 92 9.59 1.12 3.48
N THR A 93 10.50 0.32 4.01
CA THR A 93 10.54 0.00 5.44
C THR A 93 11.99 -0.03 5.92
N PRO A 94 12.25 0.38 7.17
CA PRO A 94 13.58 0.20 7.75
C PRO A 94 13.91 -1.25 8.11
N ASP A 95 12.91 -2.12 8.14
CA ASP A 95 13.08 -3.53 8.52
C ASP A 95 12.06 -4.40 7.76
N VAL A 96 12.49 -4.95 6.64
CA VAL A 96 11.61 -5.75 5.77
C VAL A 96 11.20 -7.06 6.44
N ARG A 97 12.06 -7.65 7.24
CA ARG A 97 11.75 -8.90 7.93
C ARG A 97 10.63 -8.71 8.94
N ALA A 98 10.70 -7.64 9.72
CA ALA A 98 9.65 -7.30 10.68
C ALA A 98 8.35 -6.93 9.98
N ALA A 99 8.42 -6.16 8.89
CA ALA A 99 7.25 -5.79 8.11
C ALA A 99 6.54 -7.03 7.53
N LEU A 100 7.32 -7.96 6.99
CA LEU A 100 6.79 -9.20 6.45
C LEU A 100 6.10 -10.04 7.53
N ALA A 101 6.72 -10.14 8.71
CA ALA A 101 6.13 -10.88 9.84
C ALA A 101 4.79 -10.26 10.28
N ARG A 102 4.71 -8.94 10.34
CA ARG A 102 3.45 -8.25 10.69
C ARG A 102 2.37 -8.50 9.65
N ALA A 103 2.72 -8.48 8.38
CA ALA A 103 1.76 -8.74 7.30
C ALA A 103 1.21 -10.16 7.38
N GLU A 104 2.06 -11.15 7.61
CA GLU A 104 1.64 -12.54 7.78
C GLU A 104 0.75 -12.70 9.02
N ALA A 105 1.13 -12.10 10.14
CA ALA A 105 0.35 -12.16 11.36
C ALA A 105 -1.04 -11.54 11.21
N ALA A 106 -1.17 -10.55 10.34
CA ALA A 106 -2.45 -9.89 10.06
C ALA A 106 -3.33 -10.67 9.07
N GLY A 107 -2.82 -11.75 8.48
CA GLY A 107 -3.55 -12.58 7.52
C GLY A 107 -3.12 -12.43 6.08
N GLY A 108 -2.07 -11.67 5.81
CA GLY A 108 -1.48 -11.56 4.48
C GLY A 108 -0.71 -12.82 4.09
N ALA A 109 -0.46 -12.96 2.80
CA ALA A 109 0.27 -14.09 2.26
C ALA A 109 1.60 -13.64 1.65
N VAL A 110 2.66 -14.39 1.92
CA VAL A 110 3.95 -14.15 1.24
C VAL A 110 3.83 -14.69 -0.18
N VAL A 111 3.94 -13.79 -1.15
CA VAL A 111 3.87 -14.13 -2.57
C VAL A 111 5.27 -14.40 -3.11
N ARG A 112 6.23 -13.62 -2.64
CA ARG A 112 7.64 -13.80 -2.98
C ARG A 112 8.47 -13.62 -1.71
N PRO A 113 9.27 -14.63 -1.32
CA PRO A 113 10.02 -14.57 -0.07
C PRO A 113 11.11 -13.50 -0.12
N LEU A 114 11.65 -13.19 1.05
CA LEU A 114 12.72 -12.21 1.21
C LEU A 114 13.91 -12.57 0.32
N GLU A 115 14.33 -11.59 -0.48
CA GLU A 115 15.51 -11.68 -1.34
C GLU A 115 16.38 -10.44 -1.17
N THR A 116 17.65 -10.56 -1.55
CA THR A 116 18.57 -9.44 -1.59
C THR A 116 19.10 -9.30 -3.01
N ALA A 117 18.99 -8.09 -3.57
CA ALA A 117 19.50 -7.80 -4.90
C ALA A 117 19.82 -6.30 -4.98
N ASP A 118 20.94 -5.97 -5.62
CA ASP A 118 21.33 -4.59 -5.92
C ASP A 118 21.31 -3.65 -4.70
N GLY A 119 21.76 -4.16 -3.54
CA GLY A 119 21.83 -3.38 -2.32
C GLY A 119 20.49 -3.18 -1.61
N ALA A 120 19.44 -3.84 -2.06
CA ALA A 120 18.13 -3.79 -1.43
C ALA A 120 17.69 -5.16 -0.98
N ARG A 121 16.87 -5.21 0.05
CA ARG A 121 16.18 -6.42 0.49
C ARG A 121 14.69 -6.21 0.24
N PHE A 122 14.03 -7.20 -0.30
CA PHE A 122 12.63 -7.05 -0.66
C PHE A 122 11.86 -8.37 -0.56
N ALA A 123 10.55 -8.24 -0.44
CA ALA A 123 9.62 -9.35 -0.46
C ALA A 123 8.31 -8.89 -1.06
N HIS A 124 7.50 -9.80 -1.56
CA HIS A 124 6.16 -9.49 -2.03
C HIS A 124 5.14 -10.11 -1.08
N VAL A 125 4.15 -9.34 -0.68
CA VAL A 125 3.10 -9.80 0.22
C VAL A 125 1.75 -9.41 -0.34
N ALA A 126 0.77 -10.29 -0.21
CA ALA A 126 -0.60 -10.01 -0.59
C ALA A 126 -1.42 -9.62 0.64
N ASP A 127 -2.39 -8.72 0.44
CA ASP A 127 -3.38 -8.43 1.46
C ASP A 127 -4.42 -9.58 1.54
N LEU A 128 -5.51 -9.37 2.29
CA LEU A 128 -6.56 -10.38 2.46
C LEU A 128 -7.24 -10.78 1.15
N TYR A 129 -7.10 -9.97 0.11
CA TYR A 129 -7.86 -10.12 -1.15
C TYR A 129 -6.98 -10.45 -2.35
N GLY A 130 -5.67 -10.58 -2.13
CA GLY A 130 -4.74 -10.87 -3.21
C GLY A 130 -4.10 -9.65 -3.87
N ASN A 131 -4.32 -8.44 -3.34
CA ASN A 131 -3.58 -7.26 -3.79
C ASN A 131 -2.13 -7.40 -3.34
N VAL A 132 -1.18 -7.33 -4.28
CA VAL A 132 0.22 -7.57 -4.00
C VAL A 132 0.98 -6.26 -3.80
N PHE A 133 1.80 -6.23 -2.77
CA PHE A 133 2.67 -5.10 -2.47
C PHE A 133 4.11 -5.58 -2.37
N VAL A 134 5.05 -4.76 -2.83
CA VAL A 134 6.47 -4.99 -2.61
C VAL A 134 6.87 -4.27 -1.33
N LEU A 135 7.53 -4.98 -0.44
CA LEU A 135 8.14 -4.38 0.75
C LEU A 135 9.64 -4.29 0.47
N VAL A 136 10.20 -3.09 0.59
CA VAL A 136 11.61 -2.84 0.26
C VAL A 136 12.32 -2.20 1.43
N GLU A 137 13.45 -2.80 1.82
CA GLU A 137 14.40 -2.21 2.77
C GLU A 137 15.63 -1.81 1.97
N LEU A 138 15.85 -0.52 1.86
CA LEU A 138 17.02 -0.01 1.16
C LEU A 138 18.26 -0.17 2.05
N ALA A 139 19.40 -0.44 1.43
CA ALA A 139 20.66 -0.47 2.14
C ALA A 139 20.89 0.87 2.83
N PRO A 140 21.42 0.86 4.08
CA PRO A 140 21.78 2.12 4.73
C PRO A 140 22.76 2.89 3.88
N ALA A 141 22.61 4.23 3.86
CA ALA A 141 23.58 5.07 3.22
C ALA A 141 24.96 4.83 3.85
N ALA A 142 26.02 4.79 3.03
CA ALA A 142 27.37 4.69 3.54
C ALA A 142 27.67 5.90 4.44
N PRO A 143 28.38 5.69 5.59
CA PRO A 143 28.71 6.79 6.52
C PRO A 143 29.65 7.81 5.86
#